data_caff8aa13026c7798a1b871eb2320d31
#
_entry.id   caff8aa13026c7798a1b871eb2320d31
#
_cell.length_a   1.000
_cell.length_b   1.000
_cell.length_c   1.000
_cell.angle_alpha   90.00
_cell.angle_beta   90.00
_cell.angle_gamma   90.00
#
_symmetry.space_group_name_H-M   'P 1'
#
loop_
_entity.id
_entity.type
_entity.pdbx_description
1 polymer ?
#
loop_
_entity_poly.entity_id
_entity_poly.type
_entity_poly.pdbx_seq_one_letter_code
_entity_poly.pdbx_strand_id
1 'polypeptide(L)'
;YGWLIRYIHANGASMFFLAVYIHIFRSLFYGSYKSPREVIWIIGIIIYLLMMAAAFLGYVLPWGQMSFWGATVITNLFSAIPLVGEGIVTWLWGGYSVDNPTLTRFFTLHYLIPFLILGLVVLHIWALHVPGNNNPIGIDIKKPSKDTVPFHPYIVIKDGFALLMFMIVFAFFVFYTPNILGHADNYIEANPLVTPAHIVPEWYLLPFYAILRSVPDKLLGVIAMLSAILILAALPWLDTSKIRSAVFRPLYKQFYWILVADVLILGYVGAMPAEGLYLLIARIATAYYFLHFLVVLPVLGFKERTTPVPLSITEPILGGSPNLAACLLYTSPSPR
;
A
#
# COMPACT_ATOMS: atom_id res chain seq x y z
N TYR A 1 15.78 11.90 25.72
CA TYR A 1 15.50 10.83 24.71
C TYR A 1 14.67 11.33 23.53
N GLY A 2 14.60 12.65 23.28
CA GLY A 2 13.86 13.22 22.15
C GLY A 2 14.30 12.67 20.78
N TRP A 3 15.61 12.41 20.60
CA TRP A 3 16.15 11.77 19.41
C TRP A 3 15.55 10.38 19.17
N LEU A 4 15.36 9.59 20.22
CA LEU A 4 14.79 8.25 20.13
C LEU A 4 13.32 8.30 19.70
N ILE A 5 12.53 9.19 20.32
CA ILE A 5 11.13 9.39 19.96
C ILE A 5 11.01 9.83 18.50
N ARG A 6 11.87 10.76 18.06
CA ARG A 6 11.92 11.22 16.67
C ARG A 6 12.21 10.08 15.70
N TYR A 7 13.25 9.27 15.96
CA TYR A 7 13.62 8.17 15.07
C TYR A 7 12.62 7.03 15.08
N ILE A 8 12.00 6.71 16.23
CA ILE A 8 10.88 5.78 16.30
C ILE A 8 9.72 6.28 15.44
N HIS A 9 9.40 7.57 15.51
CA HIS A 9 8.27 8.14 14.76
C HIS A 9 8.57 8.15 13.25
N ALA A 10 9.69 8.67 12.81
CA ALA A 10 10.05 8.79 11.40
C ALA A 10 10.24 7.42 10.73
N ASN A 11 11.01 6.52 11.35
CA ASN A 11 11.20 5.16 10.83
C ASN A 11 9.93 4.32 11.00
N GLY A 12 9.14 4.59 12.06
CA GLY A 12 7.85 3.96 12.27
C GLY A 12 6.87 4.20 11.11
N ALA A 13 6.82 5.42 10.58
CA ALA A 13 6.04 5.73 9.39
C ALA A 13 6.46 4.86 8.20
N SER A 14 7.76 4.77 7.90
CA SER A 14 8.30 3.90 6.84
C SER A 14 7.96 2.43 7.08
N MET A 15 8.15 1.92 8.30
CA MET A 15 7.85 0.53 8.64
C MET A 15 6.36 0.21 8.55
N PHE A 16 5.51 1.18 8.88
CA PHE A 16 4.07 1.03 8.76
C PHE A 16 3.66 0.86 7.29
N PHE A 17 4.19 1.69 6.38
CA PHE A 17 3.95 1.52 4.94
C PHE A 17 4.53 0.22 4.39
N LEU A 18 5.72 -0.18 4.81
CA LEU A 18 6.30 -1.47 4.42
C LEU A 18 5.37 -2.64 4.80
N ALA A 19 4.89 -2.66 6.03
CA ALA A 19 3.96 -3.68 6.51
C ALA A 19 2.64 -3.66 5.72
N VAL A 20 2.08 -2.48 5.43
CA VAL A 20 0.84 -2.35 4.67
C VAL A 20 1.01 -2.74 3.20
N TYR A 21 2.12 -2.42 2.55
CA TYR A 21 2.41 -2.90 1.20
C TYR A 21 2.48 -4.43 1.16
N ILE A 22 3.20 -5.05 2.09
CA ILE A 22 3.25 -6.52 2.20
C ILE A 22 1.83 -7.09 2.44
N HIS A 23 1.04 -6.43 3.30
CA HIS A 23 -0.35 -6.81 3.58
C HIS A 23 -1.25 -6.72 2.33
N ILE A 24 -1.12 -5.67 1.53
CA ILE A 24 -1.86 -5.49 0.27
C ILE A 24 -1.44 -6.57 -0.74
N PHE A 25 -0.14 -6.74 -1.00
CA PHE A 25 0.36 -7.73 -1.96
C PHE A 25 0.02 -9.15 -1.54
N ARG A 26 0.11 -9.49 -0.23
CA ARG A 26 -0.35 -10.77 0.29
C ARG A 26 -1.85 -10.98 0.00
N SER A 27 -2.65 -9.93 0.17
CA SER A 27 -4.08 -10.00 -0.10
C SER A 27 -4.39 -10.15 -1.59
N LEU A 28 -3.60 -9.56 -2.47
CA LEU A 28 -3.66 -9.76 -3.92
C LEU A 28 -3.32 -11.21 -4.28
N PHE A 29 -2.25 -11.77 -3.73
CA PHE A 29 -1.80 -13.13 -4.04
C PHE A 29 -2.83 -14.19 -3.63
N TYR A 30 -3.40 -14.05 -2.44
CA TYR A 30 -4.37 -15.03 -1.91
C TYR A 30 -5.84 -14.69 -2.20
N GLY A 31 -6.12 -13.61 -2.96
CA GLY A 31 -7.47 -13.19 -3.30
C GLY A 31 -8.33 -12.83 -2.08
N SER A 32 -7.71 -12.23 -1.05
CA SER A 32 -8.39 -11.92 0.22
C SER A 32 -9.39 -10.76 0.12
N TYR A 33 -9.44 -10.07 -1.01
CA TYR A 33 -10.41 -9.02 -1.33
C TYR A 33 -11.72 -9.55 -1.94
N LYS A 34 -11.77 -10.84 -2.32
CA LYS A 34 -12.93 -11.46 -2.95
C LYS A 34 -14.02 -11.82 -1.95
N SER A 35 -15.21 -12.04 -2.46
CA SER A 35 -16.38 -12.46 -1.66
C SER A 35 -16.03 -13.57 -0.65
N PRO A 36 -16.49 -13.42 0.60
CA PRO A 36 -17.35 -12.39 1.20
C PRO A 36 -16.60 -11.27 1.93
N ARG A 37 -15.40 -10.88 1.46
CA ARG A 37 -14.46 -9.98 2.18
C ARG A 37 -14.32 -8.60 1.51
N GLU A 38 -15.23 -8.20 0.63
CA GLU A 38 -15.20 -6.94 -0.09
C GLU A 38 -15.20 -5.73 0.86
N VAL A 39 -16.05 -5.77 1.89
CA VAL A 39 -16.14 -4.68 2.88
C VAL A 39 -14.84 -4.52 3.65
N ILE A 40 -14.20 -5.62 4.02
CA ILE A 40 -12.88 -5.60 4.68
C ILE A 40 -11.86 -4.89 3.79
N TRP A 41 -11.85 -5.24 2.51
CA TRP A 41 -10.94 -4.66 1.54
C TRP A 41 -11.17 -3.14 1.37
N ILE A 42 -12.42 -2.71 1.20
CA ILE A 42 -12.76 -1.29 1.03
C ILE A 42 -12.37 -0.46 2.26
N ILE A 43 -12.66 -0.95 3.47
CA ILE A 43 -12.21 -0.27 4.70
C ILE A 43 -10.68 -0.17 4.70
N GLY A 44 -9.97 -1.23 4.28
CA GLY A 44 -8.51 -1.22 4.15
C GLY A 44 -7.99 -0.16 3.18
N ILE A 45 -8.65 0.03 2.03
CA ILE A 45 -8.28 1.08 1.07
C ILE A 45 -8.52 2.49 1.64
N ILE A 46 -9.60 2.69 2.40
CA ILE A 46 -9.86 3.98 3.09
C ILE A 46 -8.77 4.24 4.13
N ILE A 47 -8.39 3.23 4.92
CA ILE A 47 -7.26 3.33 5.88
C ILE A 47 -5.98 3.71 5.14
N TYR A 48 -5.69 3.07 4.01
CA TYR A 48 -4.49 3.33 3.23
C TYR A 48 -4.44 4.78 2.70
N LEU A 49 -5.56 5.31 2.19
CA LEU A 49 -5.67 6.72 1.79
C LEU A 49 -5.43 7.68 2.95
N LEU A 50 -6.02 7.40 4.11
CA LEU A 50 -5.80 8.22 5.31
C LEU A 50 -4.37 8.13 5.84
N MET A 51 -3.72 6.96 5.71
CA MET A 51 -2.30 6.81 6.03
C MET A 51 -1.43 7.68 5.14
N MET A 52 -1.68 7.69 3.82
CA MET A 52 -0.94 8.56 2.89
C MET A 52 -1.13 10.03 3.25
N ALA A 53 -2.35 10.45 3.56
CA ALA A 53 -2.65 11.80 4.02
C ALA A 53 -1.93 12.12 5.33
N ALA A 54 -2.02 11.25 6.34
CA ALA A 54 -1.35 11.45 7.63
C ALA A 54 0.17 11.58 7.46
N ALA A 55 0.78 10.71 6.66
CA ALA A 55 2.22 10.72 6.43
C ALA A 55 2.68 11.99 5.69
N PHE A 56 1.96 12.40 4.66
CA PHE A 56 2.25 13.63 3.93
C PHE A 56 2.15 14.86 4.83
N LEU A 57 1.06 14.99 5.58
CA LEU A 57 0.86 16.11 6.52
C LEU A 57 1.97 16.13 7.59
N GLY A 58 2.34 14.96 8.12
CA GLY A 58 3.40 14.82 9.12
C GLY A 58 4.79 15.16 8.59
N TYR A 59 5.09 14.80 7.35
CA TYR A 59 6.37 15.10 6.71
C TYR A 59 6.61 16.61 6.52
N VAL A 60 5.55 17.39 6.41
CA VAL A 60 5.65 18.85 6.32
C VAL A 60 6.06 19.51 7.65
N LEU A 61 5.74 18.89 8.78
CA LEU A 61 5.91 19.51 10.10
C LEU A 61 7.34 19.79 10.53
N PRO A 62 8.38 19.00 10.17
CA PRO A 62 9.77 19.34 10.47
C PRO A 62 10.26 20.64 9.85
N TRP A 63 9.57 21.14 8.83
CA TRP A 63 9.85 22.39 8.15
C TRP A 63 11.26 22.47 7.54
N GLY A 64 11.72 21.34 6.98
CA GLY A 64 12.91 21.28 6.14
C GLY A 64 12.61 21.62 4.69
N GLN A 65 13.65 21.65 3.86
CA GLN A 65 13.54 21.96 2.43
C GLN A 65 12.56 21.00 1.70
N MET A 66 12.63 19.70 1.97
CA MET A 66 11.70 18.74 1.36
C MET A 66 10.28 18.88 1.93
N SER A 67 10.13 19.23 3.21
CA SER A 67 8.84 19.52 3.83
C SER A 67 8.12 20.66 3.13
N PHE A 68 8.78 21.79 2.98
CA PHE A 68 8.23 23.01 2.39
C PHE A 68 7.93 22.83 0.90
N TRP A 69 8.93 22.38 0.14
CA TRP A 69 8.79 22.25 -1.31
C TRP A 69 7.89 21.08 -1.70
N GLY A 70 7.91 19.99 -0.93
CA GLY A 70 6.94 18.90 -1.06
C GLY A 70 5.51 19.35 -0.82
N ALA A 71 5.26 20.14 0.23
CA ALA A 71 3.95 20.74 0.47
C ALA A 71 3.52 21.64 -0.69
N THR A 72 4.42 22.51 -1.15
CA THR A 72 4.14 23.45 -2.27
C THR A 72 3.76 22.68 -3.54
N VAL A 73 4.52 21.66 -3.92
CA VAL A 73 4.26 20.88 -5.14
C VAL A 73 2.95 20.09 -5.03
N ILE A 74 2.77 19.35 -3.96
CA ILE A 74 1.61 18.43 -3.81
C ILE A 74 0.31 19.21 -3.65
N THR A 75 0.29 20.26 -2.85
CA THR A 75 -0.94 21.06 -2.68
C THR A 75 -1.26 21.86 -3.94
N ASN A 76 -0.24 22.29 -4.70
CA ASN A 76 -0.48 22.96 -5.98
C ASN A 76 -1.05 22.02 -7.06
N LEU A 77 -1.06 20.70 -6.88
CA LEU A 77 -1.75 19.81 -7.81
C LEU A 77 -3.26 20.08 -7.88
N PHE A 78 -3.86 20.56 -6.80
CA PHE A 78 -5.28 20.95 -6.80
C PHE A 78 -5.60 22.08 -7.77
N SER A 79 -4.64 22.95 -8.11
CA SER A 79 -4.87 24.01 -9.12
C SER A 79 -5.15 23.47 -10.54
N ALA A 80 -4.92 22.17 -10.78
CA ALA A 80 -5.32 21.52 -12.02
C ALA A 80 -6.85 21.36 -12.17
N ILE A 81 -7.61 21.44 -11.07
CA ILE A 81 -9.07 21.31 -11.09
C ILE A 81 -9.67 22.57 -11.74
N PRO A 82 -10.41 22.43 -12.85
CA PRO A 82 -10.98 23.59 -13.53
C PRO A 82 -11.91 24.39 -12.60
N LEU A 83 -11.92 25.70 -12.76
CA LEU A 83 -12.78 26.69 -12.10
C LEU A 83 -12.50 26.90 -10.60
N VAL A 84 -12.25 25.86 -9.82
CA VAL A 84 -12.15 25.95 -8.37
C VAL A 84 -10.74 25.68 -7.81
N GLY A 85 -9.84 25.16 -8.64
CA GLY A 85 -8.54 24.65 -8.21
C GLY A 85 -7.67 25.68 -7.49
N GLU A 86 -7.56 26.89 -8.01
CA GLU A 86 -6.77 27.95 -7.37
C GLU A 86 -7.39 28.39 -6.02
N GLY A 87 -8.72 28.44 -5.95
CA GLY A 87 -9.42 28.70 -4.70
C GLY A 87 -9.15 27.63 -3.63
N ILE A 88 -9.11 26.36 -4.05
CA ILE A 88 -8.75 25.24 -3.16
C ILE A 88 -7.31 25.38 -2.67
N VAL A 89 -6.36 25.70 -3.54
CA VAL A 89 -4.95 25.90 -3.16
C VAL A 89 -4.81 27.04 -2.15
N THR A 90 -5.39 28.20 -2.46
CA THR A 90 -5.39 29.37 -1.55
C THR A 90 -6.02 29.04 -0.20
N TRP A 91 -7.12 28.30 -0.21
CA TRP A 91 -7.76 27.83 1.02
C TRP A 91 -6.87 26.84 1.78
N LEU A 92 -6.23 25.88 1.11
CA LEU A 92 -5.31 24.93 1.76
C LEU A 92 -4.10 25.62 2.39
N TRP A 93 -3.51 26.58 1.70
CA TRP A 93 -2.36 27.33 2.19
C TRP A 93 -2.75 28.32 3.29
N GLY A 94 -3.99 28.82 3.26
CA GLY A 94 -4.43 29.92 4.13
C GLY A 94 -3.82 31.27 3.74
N GLY A 95 -3.43 31.39 2.49
CA GLY A 95 -2.76 32.53 1.88
C GLY A 95 -2.34 32.24 0.44
N TYR A 96 -1.37 32.98 -0.07
CA TYR A 96 -0.90 32.84 -1.45
C TYR A 96 0.40 32.04 -1.57
N SER A 97 0.90 31.51 -0.46
CA SER A 97 2.08 30.65 -0.38
C SER A 97 1.95 29.68 0.79
N VAL A 98 2.72 28.58 0.75
CA VAL A 98 2.89 27.71 1.90
C VAL A 98 3.61 28.49 3.00
N ASP A 99 3.02 28.59 4.20
CA ASP A 99 3.56 29.34 5.33
C ASP A 99 2.93 28.84 6.63
N ASN A 100 3.09 29.59 7.72
CA ASN A 100 2.59 29.25 9.06
C ASN A 100 1.10 28.86 9.10
N PRO A 101 0.16 29.52 8.37
CA PRO A 101 -1.22 29.06 8.33
C PRO A 101 -1.38 27.64 7.76
N THR A 102 -0.57 27.28 6.75
CA THR A 102 -0.53 25.92 6.20
C THR A 102 -0.03 24.93 7.24
N LEU A 103 1.08 25.26 7.89
CA LEU A 103 1.70 24.42 8.91
C LEU A 103 0.76 24.11 10.06
N THR A 104 0.04 25.12 10.56
CA THR A 104 -0.93 24.96 11.64
C THR A 104 -2.07 24.02 11.26
N ARG A 105 -2.61 24.12 10.05
CA ARG A 105 -3.66 23.24 9.54
C ARG A 105 -3.15 21.80 9.38
N PHE A 106 -1.96 21.63 8.85
CA PHE A 106 -1.34 20.33 8.65
C PHE A 106 -1.04 19.64 9.97
N PHE A 107 -0.58 20.39 10.98
CA PHE A 107 -0.42 19.87 12.34
C PHE A 107 -1.74 19.35 12.91
N THR A 108 -2.80 20.15 12.81
CA THR A 108 -4.13 19.77 13.34
C THR A 108 -4.64 18.49 12.65
N LEU A 109 -4.53 18.40 11.32
CA LEU A 109 -4.98 17.24 10.57
C LEU A 109 -4.08 16.02 10.82
N HIS A 110 -2.76 16.20 10.91
CA HIS A 110 -1.84 15.13 11.26
C HIS A 110 -2.11 14.54 12.64
N TYR A 111 -2.51 15.37 13.60
CA TYR A 111 -2.92 14.91 14.92
C TYR A 111 -4.25 14.16 14.89
N LEU A 112 -5.23 14.63 14.12
CA LEU A 112 -6.59 14.08 14.08
C LEU A 112 -6.68 12.77 13.30
N ILE A 113 -6.07 12.69 12.11
CA ILE A 113 -6.22 11.56 11.18
C ILE A 113 -5.82 10.22 11.80
N PRO A 114 -4.75 10.08 12.60
CA PRO A 114 -4.42 8.81 13.25
C PRO A 114 -5.52 8.24 14.15
N PHE A 115 -6.32 9.09 14.80
CA PHE A 115 -7.47 8.62 15.59
C PHE A 115 -8.61 8.13 14.70
N LEU A 116 -8.82 8.76 13.54
CA LEU A 116 -9.76 8.24 12.53
C LEU A 116 -9.29 6.89 11.98
N ILE A 117 -8.00 6.76 11.69
CA ILE A 117 -7.39 5.49 11.27
C ILE A 117 -7.61 4.42 12.35
N LEU A 118 -7.37 4.74 13.62
CA LEU A 118 -7.59 3.80 14.74
C LEU A 118 -9.04 3.31 14.77
N GLY A 119 -10.01 4.21 14.65
CA GLY A 119 -11.43 3.85 14.58
C GLY A 119 -11.75 2.93 13.39
N LEU A 120 -11.19 3.24 12.21
CA LEU A 120 -11.36 2.40 11.02
C LEU A 120 -10.65 1.06 11.14
N VAL A 121 -9.51 0.97 11.82
CA VAL A 121 -8.84 -0.31 12.11
C VAL A 121 -9.71 -1.20 12.98
N VAL A 122 -10.38 -0.65 13.99
CA VAL A 122 -11.36 -1.41 14.80
C VAL A 122 -12.48 -1.95 13.90
N LEU A 123 -13.03 -1.12 13.01
CA LEU A 123 -14.05 -1.57 12.05
C LEU A 123 -13.50 -2.60 11.05
N HIS A 124 -12.26 -2.47 10.60
CA HIS A 124 -11.60 -3.41 9.68
C HIS A 124 -11.47 -4.80 10.30
N ILE A 125 -11.03 -4.86 11.58
CA ILE A 125 -10.91 -6.11 12.32
C ILE A 125 -12.28 -6.69 12.66
N TRP A 126 -13.24 -5.85 13.04
CA TRP A 126 -14.61 -6.30 13.26
C TRP A 126 -15.23 -6.90 11.99
N ALA A 127 -15.09 -6.23 10.85
CA ALA A 127 -15.53 -6.74 9.56
C ALA A 127 -14.86 -8.07 9.19
N LEU A 128 -13.58 -8.27 9.58
CA LEU A 128 -12.88 -9.53 9.40
C LEU A 128 -13.53 -10.67 10.18
N HIS A 129 -14.02 -10.43 11.38
CA HIS A 129 -14.63 -11.45 12.23
C HIS A 129 -15.98 -11.96 11.70
N VAL A 130 -16.66 -11.20 10.85
CA VAL A 130 -17.97 -11.61 10.27
C VAL A 130 -17.81 -12.81 9.33
N PRO A 131 -17.08 -12.72 8.19
CA PRO A 131 -16.86 -13.86 7.29
C PRO A 131 -15.72 -14.76 7.76
N GLY A 132 -14.85 -14.23 8.57
CA GLY A 132 -13.63 -14.87 9.00
C GLY A 132 -12.42 -14.70 8.05
N ASN A 133 -11.21 -15.18 8.46
CA ASN A 133 -9.99 -15.09 7.69
C ASN A 133 -10.08 -15.89 6.38
N ASN A 134 -9.33 -15.43 5.39
CA ASN A 134 -8.95 -16.27 4.26
C ASN A 134 -7.82 -17.23 4.68
N ASN A 135 -7.51 -18.22 3.85
CA ASN A 135 -6.37 -19.11 4.01
C ASN A 135 -5.57 -19.20 2.70
N PRO A 136 -4.35 -19.75 2.72
CA PRO A 136 -3.50 -19.82 1.52
C PRO A 136 -4.11 -20.56 0.33
N ILE A 137 -5.03 -21.49 0.57
CA ILE A 137 -5.73 -22.24 -0.49
C ILE A 137 -6.95 -21.49 -0.99
N GLY A 138 -7.49 -20.55 -0.22
CA GLY A 138 -8.63 -19.73 -0.61
C GLY A 138 -9.98 -20.44 -0.53
N ILE A 139 -10.11 -21.50 0.25
CA ILE A 139 -11.36 -22.24 0.46
C ILE A 139 -12.07 -21.79 1.74
N ASP A 140 -13.39 -22.00 1.78
CA ASP A 140 -14.17 -21.74 2.98
C ASP A 140 -14.17 -22.97 3.91
N ILE A 141 -13.82 -22.74 5.17
CA ILE A 141 -13.73 -23.80 6.17
C ILE A 141 -15.08 -23.93 6.87
N LYS A 142 -15.73 -25.10 6.69
CA LYS A 142 -17.00 -25.41 7.35
C LYS A 142 -16.75 -25.86 8.81
N LYS A 143 -17.50 -25.32 9.75
CA LYS A 143 -17.44 -25.72 11.17
C LYS A 143 -18.50 -26.79 11.47
N PRO A 144 -18.19 -27.82 12.31
CA PRO A 144 -16.86 -28.19 12.82
C PRO A 144 -15.97 -28.77 11.73
N SER A 145 -14.66 -28.49 11.76
CA SER A 145 -13.72 -28.93 10.73
C SER A 145 -12.42 -29.45 11.34
N LYS A 146 -11.86 -30.48 10.71
CA LYS A 146 -10.49 -30.95 10.99
C LYS A 146 -9.43 -29.96 10.50
N ASP A 147 -9.83 -28.96 9.69
CA ASP A 147 -8.95 -27.93 9.11
C ASP A 147 -8.74 -26.74 10.07
N THR A 148 -9.09 -26.87 11.34
CA THR A 148 -8.92 -25.81 12.33
C THR A 148 -7.97 -26.26 13.44
N VAL A 149 -7.20 -25.30 13.96
CA VAL A 149 -6.38 -25.49 15.15
C VAL A 149 -6.75 -24.44 16.21
N PRO A 150 -6.53 -24.71 17.50
CA PRO A 150 -6.73 -23.72 18.56
C PRO A 150 -5.92 -22.46 18.30
N PHE A 151 -6.50 -21.29 18.56
CA PHE A 151 -5.78 -20.02 18.43
C PHE A 151 -4.56 -19.97 19.37
N HIS A 152 -4.76 -20.31 20.63
CA HIS A 152 -3.68 -20.48 21.60
C HIS A 152 -3.35 -21.96 21.78
N PRO A 153 -2.06 -22.37 21.75
CA PRO A 153 -0.85 -21.54 21.61
C PRO A 153 -0.40 -21.29 20.16
N TYR A 154 -0.98 -21.98 19.18
CA TYR A 154 -0.39 -22.06 17.81
C TYR A 154 -0.26 -20.72 17.12
N ILE A 155 -1.35 -19.94 17.06
CA ILE A 155 -1.34 -18.65 16.35
C ILE A 155 -0.68 -17.58 17.19
N VAL A 156 -0.90 -17.58 18.48
CA VAL A 156 -0.25 -16.64 19.41
C VAL A 156 1.27 -16.72 19.29
N ILE A 157 1.85 -17.92 19.22
CA ILE A 157 3.30 -18.10 19.05
C ILE A 157 3.75 -17.63 17.67
N LYS A 158 2.99 -17.96 16.62
CA LYS A 158 3.30 -17.60 15.25
C LYS A 158 3.26 -16.09 15.02
N ASP A 159 2.23 -15.43 15.52
CA ASP A 159 2.08 -13.98 15.45
C ASP A 159 3.14 -13.27 16.30
N GLY A 160 3.45 -13.80 17.50
CA GLY A 160 4.52 -13.30 18.36
C GLY A 160 5.90 -13.37 17.69
N PHE A 161 6.19 -14.47 16.98
CA PHE A 161 7.42 -14.59 16.20
C PHE A 161 7.47 -13.57 15.03
N ALA A 162 6.39 -13.40 14.29
CA ALA A 162 6.31 -12.43 13.22
C ALA A 162 6.51 -10.99 13.75
N LEU A 163 5.88 -10.66 14.86
CA LEU A 163 6.06 -9.37 15.55
C LEU A 163 7.52 -9.16 15.99
N LEU A 164 8.16 -10.19 16.56
CA LEU A 164 9.57 -10.12 16.97
C LEU A 164 10.48 -9.84 15.77
N MET A 165 10.27 -10.53 14.64
CA MET A 165 11.05 -10.29 13.42
C MET A 165 10.85 -8.85 12.90
N PHE A 166 9.62 -8.36 12.90
CA PHE A 166 9.32 -6.97 12.53
C PHE A 166 10.02 -5.98 13.47
N MET A 167 9.99 -6.21 14.78
CA MET A 167 10.64 -5.35 15.77
C MET A 167 12.16 -5.34 15.65
N ILE A 168 12.79 -6.45 15.28
CA ILE A 168 14.24 -6.52 15.01
C ILE A 168 14.61 -5.64 13.81
N VAL A 169 13.87 -5.75 12.71
CA VAL A 169 14.07 -4.91 11.52
C VAL A 169 13.84 -3.44 11.84
N PHE A 170 12.78 -3.12 12.57
CA PHE A 170 12.49 -1.75 12.99
C PHE A 170 13.59 -1.18 13.90
N ALA A 171 14.04 -1.95 14.89
CA ALA A 171 15.13 -1.55 15.79
C ALA A 171 16.44 -1.30 15.03
N PHE A 172 16.72 -2.11 13.99
CA PHE A 172 17.88 -1.87 13.12
C PHE A 172 17.84 -0.47 12.48
N PHE A 173 16.71 -0.07 11.92
CA PHE A 173 16.56 1.27 11.35
C PHE A 173 16.64 2.36 12.42
N VAL A 174 16.03 2.18 13.59
CA VAL A 174 16.05 3.20 14.66
C VAL A 174 17.44 3.41 15.24
N PHE A 175 18.21 2.34 15.48
CA PHE A 175 19.44 2.41 16.25
C PHE A 175 20.72 2.43 15.40
N TYR A 176 20.70 1.86 14.19
CA TYR A 176 21.92 1.72 13.39
C TYR A 176 21.91 2.58 12.11
N THR A 177 20.76 2.76 11.47
CA THR A 177 20.66 3.51 10.21
C THR A 177 19.45 4.44 10.17
N PRO A 178 19.28 5.34 11.16
CA PRO A 178 18.00 6.08 11.34
C PRO A 178 17.65 7.05 10.22
N ASN A 179 18.59 7.43 9.38
CA ASN A 179 18.40 8.44 8.34
C ASN A 179 18.34 7.87 6.91
N ILE A 180 18.54 6.55 6.74
CA ILE A 180 18.66 5.93 5.41
C ILE A 180 17.36 5.98 4.60
N LEU A 181 16.21 6.01 5.27
CA LEU A 181 14.90 6.06 4.64
C LEU A 181 14.38 7.49 4.43
N GLY A 182 15.08 8.50 4.95
CA GLY A 182 14.74 9.91 4.81
C GLY A 182 15.56 10.62 3.72
N HIS A 183 15.27 11.90 3.50
CA HIS A 183 15.97 12.74 2.54
C HIS A 183 16.92 13.71 3.27
N ALA A 184 18.18 13.79 2.81
CA ALA A 184 19.20 14.64 3.45
C ALA A 184 18.84 16.13 3.46
N ASP A 185 18.24 16.64 2.37
CA ASP A 185 17.87 18.06 2.27
C ASP A 185 16.76 18.46 3.28
N ASN A 186 16.07 17.49 3.89
CA ASN A 186 15.07 17.81 4.91
C ASN A 186 15.69 18.16 6.28
N TYR A 187 17.01 18.02 6.43
CA TYR A 187 17.77 18.54 7.56
C TYR A 187 18.22 20.01 7.37
N ILE A 188 18.03 20.57 6.18
CA ILE A 188 18.23 21.99 5.87
C ILE A 188 16.91 22.70 6.15
N GLU A 189 16.96 23.79 6.91
CA GLU A 189 15.78 24.62 7.20
C GLU A 189 15.11 25.11 5.91
N ALA A 190 13.78 25.12 5.91
CA ALA A 190 12.99 25.54 4.76
C ALA A 190 13.35 26.96 4.32
N ASN A 191 13.76 27.12 3.05
CA ASN A 191 14.01 28.40 2.44
C ASN A 191 13.14 28.56 1.19
N PRO A 192 12.12 29.42 1.22
CA PRO A 192 11.22 29.64 0.08
C PRO A 192 11.90 30.29 -1.13
N LEU A 193 13.10 30.87 -0.96
CA LEU A 193 13.83 31.52 -2.03
C LEU A 193 14.83 30.59 -2.75
N VAL A 194 15.03 29.37 -2.23
CA VAL A 194 15.98 28.39 -2.78
C VAL A 194 15.27 27.08 -3.05
N THR A 195 14.94 26.83 -4.32
CA THR A 195 14.32 25.58 -4.75
C THR A 195 15.38 24.48 -4.78
N PRO A 196 15.16 23.32 -4.11
CA PRO A 196 16.03 22.15 -4.25
C PRO A 196 16.11 21.67 -5.69
N ALA A 197 17.26 21.12 -6.07
CA ALA A 197 17.46 20.59 -7.41
C ALA A 197 16.51 19.43 -7.75
N HIS A 198 16.10 18.70 -6.75
CA HIS A 198 15.22 17.54 -6.91
C HIS A 198 14.23 17.43 -5.75
N ILE A 199 12.93 17.65 -6.03
CA ILE A 199 11.86 17.53 -5.02
C ILE A 199 11.19 16.20 -5.22
N VAL A 200 11.29 15.32 -4.22
CA VAL A 200 10.67 13.99 -4.20
C VAL A 200 9.92 13.75 -2.90
N PRO A 201 8.78 13.06 -2.94
CA PRO A 201 8.11 12.62 -1.75
C PRO A 201 8.88 11.45 -1.09
N GLU A 202 8.45 11.07 0.11
CA GLU A 202 8.94 9.87 0.79
C GLU A 202 8.76 8.61 -0.07
N TRP A 203 9.67 7.63 0.09
CA TRP A 203 9.81 6.45 -0.77
C TRP A 203 8.49 5.69 -1.00
N TYR A 204 7.63 5.61 -0.01
CA TYR A 204 6.36 4.90 -0.09
C TYR A 204 5.30 5.59 -0.96
N LEU A 205 5.50 6.84 -1.34
CA LEU A 205 4.63 7.57 -2.27
C LEU A 205 5.18 7.60 -3.70
N LEU A 206 6.44 7.21 -3.90
CA LEU A 206 7.14 7.29 -5.19
C LEU A 206 6.44 6.56 -6.34
N PRO A 207 5.83 5.37 -6.16
CA PRO A 207 5.13 4.71 -7.27
C PRO A 207 4.00 5.57 -7.84
N PHE A 208 3.23 6.22 -7.00
CA PHE A 208 2.14 7.11 -7.42
C PHE A 208 2.66 8.43 -7.99
N TYR A 209 3.77 8.93 -7.44
CA TYR A 209 4.46 10.11 -7.97
C TYR A 209 5.06 9.86 -9.36
N ALA A 210 5.56 8.65 -9.63
CA ALA A 210 5.98 8.26 -10.97
C ALA A 210 4.83 8.28 -11.97
N ILE A 211 3.67 7.71 -11.58
CA ILE A 211 2.45 7.73 -12.40
C ILE A 211 2.02 9.16 -12.71
N LEU A 212 1.98 10.04 -11.69
CA LEU A 212 1.67 11.46 -11.87
C LEU A 212 2.54 12.11 -12.93
N ARG A 213 3.88 11.95 -12.82
CA ARG A 213 4.86 12.59 -13.69
C ARG A 213 5.00 11.95 -15.07
N SER A 214 4.50 10.72 -15.26
CA SER A 214 4.53 10.03 -16.54
C SER A 214 3.62 10.67 -17.60
N VAL A 215 2.59 11.39 -17.15
CA VAL A 215 1.59 12.05 -17.97
C VAL A 215 1.96 13.53 -18.12
N PRO A 216 2.10 14.06 -19.36
CA PRO A 216 2.53 15.44 -19.57
C PRO A 216 1.53 16.50 -19.09
N ASP A 217 0.24 16.22 -19.24
CA ASP A 217 -0.83 17.13 -18.79
C ASP A 217 -1.03 17.03 -17.28
N LYS A 218 -1.07 18.18 -16.60
CA LYS A 218 -1.17 18.26 -15.14
C LYS A 218 -2.46 17.63 -14.60
N LEU A 219 -3.60 17.93 -15.22
CA LEU A 219 -4.90 17.41 -14.76
C LEU A 219 -4.98 15.89 -14.99
N LEU A 220 -4.59 15.43 -16.17
CA LEU A 220 -4.59 14.00 -16.49
C LEU A 220 -3.59 13.23 -15.59
N GLY A 221 -2.45 13.82 -15.26
CA GLY A 221 -1.49 13.24 -14.32
C GLY A 221 -2.09 13.08 -12.92
N VAL A 222 -2.80 14.07 -12.41
CA VAL A 222 -3.51 14.01 -11.13
C VAL A 222 -4.61 12.95 -11.16
N ILE A 223 -5.38 12.91 -12.24
CA ILE A 223 -6.41 11.87 -12.44
C ILE A 223 -5.78 10.48 -12.48
N ALA A 224 -4.68 10.29 -13.20
CA ALA A 224 -3.98 9.02 -13.27
C ALA A 224 -3.47 8.58 -11.88
N MET A 225 -2.84 9.46 -11.13
CA MET A 225 -2.37 9.19 -9.77
C MET A 225 -3.50 8.77 -8.84
N LEU A 226 -4.61 9.51 -8.81
CA LEU A 226 -5.76 9.17 -7.97
C LEU A 226 -6.42 7.87 -8.44
N SER A 227 -6.56 7.67 -9.75
CA SER A 227 -7.11 6.44 -10.32
C SER A 227 -6.26 5.23 -10.00
N ALA A 228 -4.93 5.36 -9.91
CA ALA A 228 -4.05 4.27 -9.53
C ALA A 228 -4.30 3.77 -8.09
N ILE A 229 -4.73 4.63 -7.20
CA ILE A 229 -5.12 4.25 -5.83
C ILE A 229 -6.56 3.71 -5.83
N LEU A 230 -7.48 4.41 -6.48
CA LEU A 230 -8.91 4.07 -6.47
C LEU A 230 -9.21 2.77 -7.20
N ILE A 231 -8.42 2.40 -8.21
CA ILE A 231 -8.60 1.12 -8.92
C ILE A 231 -8.44 -0.08 -7.98
N LEU A 232 -7.66 0.04 -6.90
CA LEU A 232 -7.55 -0.99 -5.88
C LEU A 232 -8.87 -1.23 -5.16
N ALA A 233 -9.69 -0.20 -4.98
CA ALA A 233 -11.03 -0.37 -4.41
C ALA A 233 -11.96 -1.17 -5.32
N ALA A 234 -11.76 -1.10 -6.64
CA ALA A 234 -12.57 -1.81 -7.62
C ALA A 234 -12.19 -3.30 -7.80
N LEU A 235 -11.10 -3.77 -7.19
CA LEU A 235 -10.58 -5.13 -7.36
C LEU A 235 -11.59 -6.26 -7.12
N PRO A 236 -12.46 -6.20 -6.10
CA PRO A 236 -13.46 -7.25 -5.87
C PRO A 236 -14.34 -7.52 -7.08
N TRP A 237 -14.57 -6.51 -7.92
CA TRP A 237 -15.40 -6.59 -9.13
C TRP A 237 -14.59 -6.77 -10.41
N LEU A 238 -13.35 -6.30 -10.45
CA LEU A 238 -12.46 -6.45 -11.62
C LEU A 238 -11.91 -7.88 -11.74
N ASP A 239 -11.62 -8.54 -10.63
CA ASP A 239 -11.16 -9.94 -10.67
C ASP A 239 -12.33 -10.91 -10.79
N THR A 240 -12.67 -11.24 -12.01
CA THR A 240 -13.81 -12.11 -12.37
C THR A 240 -13.60 -13.59 -12.06
N SER A 241 -12.39 -14.03 -11.67
CA SER A 241 -12.13 -15.42 -11.31
C SER A 241 -12.86 -15.83 -10.03
N LYS A 242 -13.47 -17.01 -10.03
CA LYS A 242 -14.09 -17.61 -8.83
C LYS A 242 -13.04 -18.17 -7.85
N ILE A 243 -11.81 -18.43 -8.32
CA ILE A 243 -10.72 -18.96 -7.49
C ILE A 243 -9.97 -17.81 -6.85
N ARG A 244 -9.79 -17.87 -5.53
CA ARG A 244 -9.16 -16.80 -4.76
C ARG A 244 -7.64 -16.83 -4.89
N SER A 245 -7.02 -17.96 -4.54
CA SER A 245 -5.57 -18.05 -4.40
C SER A 245 -4.83 -18.17 -5.73
N ALA A 246 -3.79 -17.36 -5.90
CA ALA A 246 -2.85 -17.44 -7.03
C ALA A 246 -2.14 -18.80 -7.12
N VAL A 247 -2.13 -19.60 -6.05
CA VAL A 247 -1.55 -20.95 -6.04
C VAL A 247 -2.19 -21.83 -7.13
N PHE A 248 -3.49 -21.67 -7.36
CA PHE A 248 -4.27 -22.43 -8.34
C PHE A 248 -4.49 -21.70 -9.66
N ARG A 249 -3.86 -20.54 -9.83
CA ARG A 249 -3.99 -19.65 -10.99
C ARG A 249 -2.62 -19.41 -11.62
N PRO A 250 -2.11 -20.35 -12.46
CA PRO A 250 -0.71 -20.34 -12.91
C PRO A 250 -0.35 -19.10 -13.73
N LEU A 251 -1.24 -18.62 -14.63
CA LEU A 251 -0.99 -17.41 -15.40
C LEU A 251 -1.11 -16.14 -14.52
N TYR A 252 -2.17 -16.05 -13.71
CA TYR A 252 -2.32 -14.94 -12.78
C TYR A 252 -1.12 -14.81 -11.86
N LYS A 253 -0.57 -15.93 -11.37
CA LYS A 253 0.63 -15.94 -10.52
C LYS A 253 1.84 -15.27 -11.19
N GLN A 254 2.02 -15.49 -12.51
CA GLN A 254 3.09 -14.84 -13.27
C GLN A 254 2.85 -13.33 -13.40
N PHE A 255 1.64 -12.94 -13.81
CA PHE A 255 1.27 -11.52 -13.92
C PHE A 255 1.30 -10.79 -12.57
N TYR A 256 0.99 -11.48 -11.48
CA TYR A 256 1.15 -10.94 -10.12
C TYR A 256 2.61 -10.56 -9.84
N TRP A 257 3.57 -11.43 -10.15
CA TRP A 257 4.99 -11.11 -9.95
C TRP A 257 5.49 -10.00 -10.88
N ILE A 258 4.96 -9.91 -12.09
CA ILE A 258 5.22 -8.78 -12.98
C ILE A 258 4.67 -7.48 -12.36
N LEU A 259 3.48 -7.50 -11.76
CA LEU A 259 2.94 -6.34 -11.04
C LEU A 259 3.82 -5.93 -9.85
N VAL A 260 4.33 -6.90 -9.09
CA VAL A 260 5.28 -6.60 -7.99
C VAL A 260 6.52 -5.90 -8.52
N ALA A 261 7.11 -6.42 -9.60
CA ALA A 261 8.27 -5.80 -10.25
C ALA A 261 7.94 -4.40 -10.80
N ASP A 262 6.77 -4.24 -11.40
CA ASP A 262 6.30 -2.97 -11.94
C ASP A 262 6.18 -1.88 -10.88
N VAL A 263 5.57 -2.19 -9.73
CA VAL A 263 5.46 -1.25 -8.59
C VAL A 263 6.83 -0.87 -8.04
N LEU A 264 7.78 -1.81 -7.98
CA LEU A 264 9.17 -1.52 -7.59
C LEU A 264 9.87 -0.62 -8.60
N ILE A 265 9.67 -0.86 -9.91
CA ILE A 265 10.18 -0.01 -10.98
C ILE A 265 9.58 1.40 -10.89
N LEU A 266 8.27 1.51 -10.70
CA LEU A 266 7.60 2.80 -10.48
C LEU A 266 8.20 3.54 -9.27
N GLY A 267 8.44 2.82 -8.16
CA GLY A 267 9.12 3.39 -6.99
C GLY A 267 10.50 3.93 -7.34
N TYR A 268 11.30 3.15 -8.06
CA TYR A 268 12.64 3.57 -8.48
C TYR A 268 12.62 4.79 -9.39
N VAL A 269 11.85 4.75 -10.49
CA VAL A 269 11.80 5.89 -11.43
C VAL A 269 11.08 7.11 -10.83
N GLY A 270 10.25 6.91 -9.81
CA GLY A 270 9.65 7.98 -9.02
C GLY A 270 10.68 8.81 -8.25
N ALA A 271 11.81 8.22 -7.89
CA ALA A 271 12.94 8.89 -7.26
C ALA A 271 13.89 9.57 -8.26
N MET A 272 13.76 9.27 -9.58
CA MET A 272 14.66 9.77 -10.61
C MET A 272 14.08 11.03 -11.30
N PRO A 273 14.91 11.83 -12.01
CA PRO A 273 14.43 12.91 -12.84
C PRO A 273 13.43 12.41 -13.89
N ALA A 274 12.35 13.18 -14.12
CA ALA A 274 11.29 12.80 -15.06
C ALA A 274 11.66 13.16 -16.51
N GLU A 275 12.78 12.63 -17.00
CA GLU A 275 13.31 12.92 -18.34
C GLU A 275 14.00 11.70 -18.96
N GLY A 276 14.27 11.75 -20.24
CA GLY A 276 15.02 10.72 -20.97
C GLY A 276 14.47 9.31 -20.75
N LEU A 277 15.37 8.39 -20.44
CA LEU A 277 15.03 6.98 -20.26
C LEU A 277 14.12 6.72 -19.03
N TYR A 278 14.31 7.47 -17.95
CA TYR A 278 13.47 7.32 -16.76
C TYR A 278 12.01 7.64 -17.02
N LEU A 279 11.74 8.70 -17.81
CA LEU A 279 10.39 9.05 -18.20
C LEU A 279 9.76 7.98 -19.11
N LEU A 280 10.54 7.42 -20.05
CA LEU A 280 10.06 6.33 -20.91
C LEU A 280 9.68 5.09 -20.07
N ILE A 281 10.54 4.68 -19.14
CA ILE A 281 10.26 3.54 -18.24
C ILE A 281 9.02 3.84 -17.39
N ALA A 282 8.90 5.05 -16.82
CA ALA A 282 7.74 5.45 -16.03
C ALA A 282 6.44 5.34 -16.84
N ARG A 283 6.44 5.74 -18.11
CA ARG A 283 5.26 5.64 -19.00
C ARG A 283 4.88 4.19 -19.30
N ILE A 284 5.87 3.35 -19.60
CA ILE A 284 5.63 1.91 -19.85
C ILE A 284 5.08 1.23 -18.59
N ALA A 285 5.70 1.46 -17.44
CA ALA A 285 5.26 0.91 -16.16
C ALA A 285 3.86 1.42 -15.78
N THR A 286 3.58 2.72 -15.94
CA THR A 286 2.23 3.28 -15.73
C THR A 286 1.19 2.61 -16.63
N ALA A 287 1.49 2.43 -17.91
CA ALA A 287 0.59 1.75 -18.84
C ALA A 287 0.35 0.30 -18.43
N TYR A 288 1.41 -0.43 -18.00
CA TYR A 288 1.27 -1.80 -17.51
C TYR A 288 0.46 -1.86 -16.21
N TYR A 289 0.66 -0.95 -15.27
CA TYR A 289 -0.11 -0.88 -14.03
C TYR A 289 -1.62 -0.86 -14.30
N PHE A 290 -2.08 0.05 -15.16
CA PHE A 290 -3.51 0.11 -15.52
C PHE A 290 -3.96 -1.07 -16.37
N LEU A 291 -3.14 -1.53 -17.30
CA LEU A 291 -3.40 -2.72 -18.12
C LEU A 291 -3.62 -3.95 -17.24
N HIS A 292 -2.81 -4.09 -16.18
CA HIS A 292 -2.92 -5.22 -15.25
C HIS A 292 -4.32 -5.29 -14.61
N PHE A 293 -4.81 -4.19 -14.06
CA PHE A 293 -6.09 -4.19 -13.35
C PHE A 293 -7.30 -4.14 -14.27
N LEU A 294 -7.22 -3.41 -15.38
CA LEU A 294 -8.38 -3.18 -16.26
C LEU A 294 -8.54 -4.26 -17.33
N VAL A 295 -7.48 -4.95 -17.71
CA VAL A 295 -7.50 -5.92 -18.81
C VAL A 295 -7.02 -7.29 -18.37
N VAL A 296 -5.78 -7.40 -17.86
CA VAL A 296 -5.17 -8.69 -17.52
C VAL A 296 -6.00 -9.42 -16.47
N LEU A 297 -6.34 -8.75 -15.40
CA LEU A 297 -7.08 -9.35 -14.28
C LEU A 297 -8.49 -9.85 -14.69
N PRO A 298 -9.34 -9.03 -15.34
CA PRO A 298 -10.64 -9.50 -15.83
C PRO A 298 -10.55 -10.62 -16.86
N VAL A 299 -9.63 -10.48 -17.83
CA VAL A 299 -9.49 -11.48 -18.91
C VAL A 299 -9.02 -12.83 -18.38
N LEU A 300 -8.05 -12.84 -17.47
CA LEU A 300 -7.60 -14.08 -16.84
C LEU A 300 -8.70 -14.74 -16.03
N GLY A 301 -9.54 -13.96 -15.37
CA GLY A 301 -10.67 -14.50 -14.61
C GLY A 301 -11.61 -15.36 -15.44
N PHE A 302 -11.79 -15.03 -16.74
CA PHE A 302 -12.63 -15.79 -17.67
C PHE A 302 -11.88 -16.87 -18.45
N LYS A 303 -10.61 -16.63 -18.81
CA LYS A 303 -9.90 -17.48 -19.80
C LYS A 303 -8.86 -18.41 -19.20
N GLU A 304 -8.41 -18.15 -17.97
CA GLU A 304 -7.34 -18.92 -17.35
C GLU A 304 -7.79 -20.34 -17.00
N ARG A 305 -6.98 -21.31 -17.40
CA ARG A 305 -7.11 -22.69 -16.92
C ARG A 305 -6.47 -22.79 -15.53
N THR A 306 -7.32 -23.02 -14.54
CA THR A 306 -6.90 -23.16 -13.15
C THR A 306 -6.58 -24.61 -12.81
N THR A 307 -5.71 -24.83 -11.84
CA THR A 307 -5.48 -26.15 -11.27
C THR A 307 -6.61 -26.52 -10.30
N PRO A 308 -6.87 -27.82 -10.07
CA PRO A 308 -7.91 -28.25 -9.14
C PRO A 308 -7.67 -27.70 -7.73
N VAL A 309 -8.72 -27.14 -7.13
CA VAL A 309 -8.71 -26.66 -5.74
C VAL A 309 -9.22 -27.79 -4.85
N PRO A 310 -8.51 -28.18 -3.77
CA PRO A 310 -8.95 -29.22 -2.86
C PRO A 310 -10.21 -28.80 -2.10
N LEU A 311 -11.03 -29.78 -1.70
CA LEU A 311 -12.27 -29.53 -0.94
C LEU A 311 -12.01 -29.19 0.54
N SER A 312 -10.86 -29.59 1.07
CA SER A 312 -10.42 -29.30 2.44
C SER A 312 -8.91 -29.15 2.48
N ILE A 313 -8.39 -28.57 3.56
CA ILE A 313 -6.91 -28.43 3.78
C ILE A 313 -6.29 -29.81 4.05
N THR A 314 -7.00 -30.68 4.75
CA THR A 314 -6.53 -32.02 5.13
C THR A 314 -6.67 -33.05 4.03
N GLU A 315 -7.56 -32.87 3.05
CA GLU A 315 -7.81 -33.83 1.98
C GLU A 315 -6.54 -34.23 1.20
N PRO A 316 -5.70 -33.30 0.74
CA PRO A 316 -4.50 -33.68 -0.01
C PRO A 316 -3.48 -34.44 0.83
N ILE A 317 -3.47 -34.23 2.13
CA ILE A 317 -2.54 -34.90 3.08
C ILE A 317 -3.03 -36.31 3.39
N LEU A 318 -4.32 -36.46 3.67
CA LEU A 318 -4.92 -37.73 4.09
C LEU A 318 -5.32 -38.60 2.89
N GLY A 319 -5.62 -37.99 1.75
CA GLY A 319 -6.06 -38.67 0.53
C GLY A 319 -4.94 -39.22 -0.37
N GLY A 320 -3.67 -39.06 0.02
CA GLY A 320 -2.54 -39.65 -0.71
C GLY A 320 -2.24 -39.03 -2.07
N SER A 321 -2.68 -37.81 -2.35
CA SER A 321 -2.37 -37.12 -3.62
C SER A 321 -0.95 -36.50 -3.56
N PRO A 322 0.03 -37.08 -4.31
CA PRO A 322 1.44 -36.71 -4.16
C PRO A 322 1.77 -35.28 -4.59
N ASN A 323 0.95 -34.69 -5.47
CA ASN A 323 1.24 -33.35 -6.05
C ASN A 323 0.76 -32.17 -5.19
N LEU A 324 -0.15 -32.40 -4.25
CA LEU A 324 -0.68 -31.37 -3.35
C LEU A 324 -0.04 -31.42 -1.96
N ALA A 325 0.44 -32.57 -1.54
CA ALA A 325 1.14 -32.74 -0.26
C ALA A 325 2.41 -31.86 -0.19
N ALA A 326 3.17 -31.76 -1.27
CA ALA A 326 4.37 -30.92 -1.35
C ALA A 326 4.04 -29.42 -1.20
N CYS A 327 2.89 -28.98 -1.71
CA CYS A 327 2.46 -27.59 -1.62
C CYS A 327 1.95 -27.22 -0.21
N LEU A 328 1.40 -28.19 0.52
CA LEU A 328 0.80 -28.00 1.84
C LEU A 328 1.79 -28.13 2.98
N LEU A 329 2.91 -28.81 2.80
CA LEU A 329 4.00 -28.86 3.78
C LEU A 329 4.61 -27.48 4.05
N TYR A 330 4.51 -26.54 3.09
CA TYR A 330 4.97 -25.16 3.25
C TYR A 330 3.88 -24.17 3.67
N THR A 331 2.62 -24.55 3.60
CA THR A 331 1.50 -23.71 4.03
C THR A 331 0.87 -24.32 5.26
N SER A 332 1.39 -23.99 6.42
CA SER A 332 0.67 -24.22 7.66
C SER A 332 -0.75 -23.68 7.52
N PRO A 333 -1.80 -24.46 7.79
CA PRO A 333 -3.17 -23.96 7.70
C PRO A 333 -3.30 -22.69 8.50
N SER A 334 -3.88 -21.66 7.89
CA SER A 334 -4.27 -20.48 8.62
C SER A 334 -5.38 -20.89 9.57
N PRO A 335 -5.15 -20.88 10.83
CA PRO A 335 -6.17 -21.31 11.78
C PRO A 335 -7.14 -20.20 12.04
N ARG A 336 -8.20 -20.67 12.56
CA ARG A 336 -9.08 -19.81 13.21
C ARG A 336 -9.61 -20.45 14.43
#